data_6333fc0fb30ac28da35756e404f616d4
#
_entry.id   6333fc0fb30ac28da35756e404f616d4
#
_cell.length_a   1.000
_cell.length_b   1.000
_cell.length_c   1.000
_cell.angle_alpha   90.00
_cell.angle_beta   90.00
_cell.angle_gamma   90.00
#
_symmetry.space_group_name_H-M   'P 1'
#
loop_
_entity.id
_entity.type
_entity.pdbx_description
1 polymer ?
#
loop_
_entity_poly.entity_id
_entity_poly.type
_entity_poly.pdbx_seq_one_letter_code
_entity_poly.pdbx_strand_id
1 'polypeptide(L)'
;MSAEAKASAVLLDMSDVDQWAGKPVIFAELWDPCNATDIRRWVQAMDYPNPIHWNEEFARDSRFGGIVAPQSFTVAMDYGHGCHPACVGKIAGSHLIFGGEEWWFYGTPVRPGDKLFQQRRFDGYTVSDTKFAGPTAFTR
;
A
#
# COMPACT_ATOMS: atom_id res chain seq x y z
N MET A 1 21.51 -40.80 -24.62
CA MET A 1 20.19 -40.35 -25.00
C MET A 1 19.63 -39.52 -23.84
N SER A 2 19.78 -38.26 -23.95
CA SER A 2 19.34 -37.27 -22.94
C SER A 2 17.89 -36.90 -23.29
N ALA A 3 16.96 -37.28 -22.44
CA ALA A 3 15.60 -36.81 -22.53
C ALA A 3 15.53 -35.46 -21.80
N GLU A 4 15.69 -34.38 -22.55
CA GLU A 4 15.31 -33.06 -22.09
C GLU A 4 13.79 -33.03 -21.93
N ALA A 5 13.35 -33.20 -20.69
CA ALA A 5 11.98 -32.88 -20.32
C ALA A 5 11.86 -31.34 -20.47
N LYS A 6 11.30 -30.89 -21.59
CA LYS A 6 10.76 -29.53 -21.70
C LYS A 6 9.73 -29.38 -20.61
N ALA A 7 10.11 -28.71 -19.52
CA ALA A 7 9.14 -28.22 -18.55
C ALA A 7 8.16 -27.34 -19.33
N SER A 8 6.91 -27.80 -19.41
CA SER A 8 5.82 -26.98 -19.92
C SER A 8 5.77 -25.73 -19.07
N ALA A 9 6.03 -24.57 -19.68
CA ALA A 9 5.90 -23.31 -18.97
C ALA A 9 4.46 -23.23 -18.45
N VAL A 10 4.32 -23.26 -17.14
CA VAL A 10 3.01 -23.05 -16.50
C VAL A 10 2.62 -21.61 -16.82
N LEU A 11 1.65 -21.45 -17.71
CA LEU A 11 1.08 -20.14 -17.99
C LEU A 11 0.18 -19.75 -16.82
N LEU A 12 0.40 -18.56 -16.27
CA LEU A 12 -0.51 -17.99 -15.28
C LEU A 12 -1.85 -17.67 -15.94
N ASP A 13 -2.93 -18.13 -15.34
CA ASP A 13 -4.27 -17.70 -15.75
C ASP A 13 -4.57 -16.32 -15.16
N MET A 14 -4.54 -15.32 -16.03
CA MET A 14 -4.77 -13.91 -15.67
C MET A 14 -6.21 -13.47 -15.92
N SER A 15 -7.10 -14.33 -16.34
CA SER A 15 -8.46 -13.98 -16.78
C SER A 15 -9.28 -13.25 -15.72
N ASP A 16 -9.12 -13.64 -14.44
CA ASP A 16 -9.81 -12.96 -13.33
C ASP A 16 -9.19 -11.57 -13.01
N VAL A 17 -7.94 -11.38 -13.33
CA VAL A 17 -7.22 -10.09 -13.15
C VAL A 17 -7.54 -9.12 -14.28
N ASP A 18 -7.61 -9.60 -15.52
CA ASP A 18 -7.80 -8.80 -16.73
C ASP A 18 -9.08 -7.95 -16.69
N GLN A 19 -10.14 -8.45 -16.07
CA GLN A 19 -11.40 -7.73 -15.94
C GLN A 19 -11.29 -6.42 -15.13
N TRP A 20 -10.22 -6.23 -14.35
CA TRP A 20 -10.02 -5.09 -13.47
C TRP A 20 -9.10 -4.00 -14.04
N ALA A 21 -8.40 -4.27 -15.13
CA ALA A 21 -7.44 -3.34 -15.72
C ALA A 21 -8.06 -1.97 -16.00
N GLY A 22 -7.42 -0.92 -15.50
CA GLY A 22 -7.86 0.47 -15.66
C GLY A 22 -9.09 0.87 -14.83
N LYS A 23 -9.67 -0.04 -14.05
CA LYS A 23 -10.87 0.23 -13.24
C LYS A 23 -10.51 0.64 -11.82
N PRO A 24 -11.27 1.56 -11.21
CA PRO A 24 -11.19 1.79 -9.78
C PRO A 24 -11.68 0.54 -9.04
N VAL A 25 -10.89 0.09 -8.06
CA VAL A 25 -11.15 -1.18 -7.37
C VAL A 25 -11.67 -0.97 -5.97
N ILE A 26 -11.15 0.04 -5.30
CA ILE A 26 -11.48 0.33 -3.91
C ILE A 26 -11.75 1.81 -3.76
N PHE A 27 -12.87 2.09 -3.08
CA PHE A 27 -13.18 3.38 -2.51
C PHE A 27 -13.42 3.16 -1.02
N ALA A 28 -12.64 3.78 -0.20
CA ALA A 28 -12.80 3.68 1.24
C ALA A 28 -12.52 5.04 1.89
N GLU A 29 -13.32 5.36 2.89
CA GLU A 29 -13.15 6.51 3.76
C GLU A 29 -12.79 6.00 5.15
N LEU A 30 -11.92 6.70 5.86
CA LEU A 30 -11.67 6.38 7.26
C LEU A 30 -12.99 6.44 8.05
N TRP A 31 -13.19 5.47 8.92
CA TRP A 31 -14.34 5.47 9.83
C TRP A 31 -14.22 6.62 10.82
N ASP A 32 -13.05 6.75 11.42
CA ASP A 32 -12.75 7.80 12.38
C ASP A 32 -11.72 8.78 11.80
N PRO A 33 -11.77 10.06 12.17
CA PRO A 33 -10.70 10.99 11.89
C PRO A 33 -9.38 10.48 12.51
N CYS A 34 -8.27 10.72 11.83
CA CYS A 34 -6.98 10.40 12.42
C CYS A 34 -6.75 11.21 13.71
N ASN A 35 -6.12 10.60 14.69
CA ASN A 35 -5.89 11.25 15.97
C ASN A 35 -4.40 11.28 16.35
N ALA A 36 -4.03 12.15 17.28
CA ALA A 36 -2.65 12.32 17.71
C ALA A 36 -2.05 11.04 18.32
N THR A 37 -2.88 10.18 18.92
CA THR A 37 -2.43 8.90 19.50
C THR A 37 -2.00 7.93 18.43
N ASP A 38 -2.74 7.82 17.34
CA ASP A 38 -2.39 6.92 16.23
C ASP A 38 -1.13 7.41 15.53
N ILE A 39 -0.99 8.72 15.31
CA ILE A 39 0.23 9.32 14.77
C ILE A 39 1.42 8.97 15.66
N ARG A 40 1.30 9.16 16.97
CA ARG A 40 2.36 8.85 17.93
C ARG A 40 2.72 7.36 17.94
N ARG A 41 1.73 6.48 17.92
CA ARG A 41 1.96 5.02 17.86
C ARG A 41 2.70 4.61 16.59
N TRP A 42 2.32 5.19 15.47
CA TRP A 42 3.03 4.94 14.20
C TRP A 42 4.48 5.38 14.27
N VAL A 43 4.74 6.58 14.77
CA VAL A 43 6.09 7.12 14.95
C VAL A 43 6.93 6.22 15.87
N GLN A 44 6.35 5.72 16.94
CA GLN A 44 7.01 4.78 17.86
C GLN A 44 7.31 3.44 17.16
N ALA A 45 6.37 2.91 16.41
CA ALA A 45 6.54 1.64 15.68
C ALA A 45 7.63 1.73 14.59
N MET A 46 7.77 2.91 13.98
CA MET A 46 8.76 3.17 12.93
C MET A 46 10.12 3.62 13.49
N ASP A 47 10.26 3.71 14.81
CA ASP A 47 11.46 4.25 15.48
C ASP A 47 11.89 5.61 14.91
N TYR A 48 10.92 6.51 14.71
CA TYR A 48 11.12 7.83 14.11
C TYR A 48 10.92 8.95 15.15
N PRO A 49 11.95 9.34 15.90
CA PRO A 49 11.82 10.17 17.11
C PRO A 49 11.60 11.67 16.87
N ASN A 50 11.19 12.09 15.68
CA ASN A 50 11.00 13.50 15.38
C ASN A 50 9.84 14.10 16.20
N PRO A 51 10.11 15.09 17.07
CA PRO A 51 9.12 15.64 18.02
C PRO A 51 7.95 16.35 17.34
N ILE A 52 8.05 16.70 16.06
CA ILE A 52 6.97 17.35 15.32
C ILE A 52 5.70 16.48 15.23
N HIS A 53 5.83 15.18 15.46
CA HIS A 53 4.72 14.22 15.33
C HIS A 53 4.06 13.88 16.68
N TRP A 54 4.61 14.35 17.81
CA TRP A 54 4.09 13.96 19.12
C TRP A 54 4.24 15.03 20.23
N ASN A 55 5.08 16.03 20.03
CA ASN A 55 5.26 17.14 21.00
C ASN A 55 4.52 18.37 20.49
N GLU A 56 3.41 18.72 21.14
CA GLU A 56 2.53 19.79 20.70
C GLU A 56 3.20 21.17 20.74
N GLU A 57 4.03 21.44 21.75
CA GLU A 57 4.74 22.73 21.88
C GLU A 57 5.75 22.87 20.75
N PHE A 58 6.60 21.88 20.55
CA PHE A 58 7.57 21.86 19.46
C PHE A 58 6.89 21.98 18.09
N ALA A 59 5.80 21.24 17.88
CA ALA A 59 5.08 21.25 16.62
C ALA A 59 4.40 22.60 16.33
N ARG A 60 3.90 23.27 17.36
CA ARG A 60 3.30 24.60 17.25
C ARG A 60 4.30 25.64 16.79
N ASP A 61 5.52 25.57 17.29
CA ASP A 61 6.60 26.52 16.96
C ASP A 61 7.27 26.19 15.61
N SER A 62 6.94 25.05 15.02
CA SER A 62 7.43 24.67 13.71
C SER A 62 6.69 25.38 12.57
N ARG A 63 7.24 25.28 11.34
CA ARG A 63 6.58 25.76 10.13
C ARG A 63 5.19 25.19 9.89
N PHE A 64 4.84 24.09 10.55
CA PHE A 64 3.55 23.41 10.40
C PHE A 64 2.48 23.94 11.37
N GLY A 65 2.87 24.65 12.44
CA GLY A 65 1.96 25.25 13.41
C GLY A 65 1.15 24.25 14.24
N GLY A 66 1.59 23.00 14.34
CA GLY A 66 0.94 21.93 15.10
C GLY A 66 1.37 20.54 14.66
N ILE A 67 0.87 19.52 15.35
CA ILE A 67 1.17 18.11 15.04
C ILE A 67 0.83 17.78 13.58
N VAL A 68 1.76 17.11 12.92
CA VAL A 68 1.57 16.52 11.59
C VAL A 68 1.99 15.06 11.62
N ALA A 69 1.33 14.23 10.83
CA ALA A 69 1.72 12.84 10.67
C ALA A 69 2.98 12.70 9.79
N PRO A 70 3.80 11.67 10.00
CA PRO A 70 4.82 11.29 9.02
C PRO A 70 4.17 10.94 7.69
N GLN A 71 4.88 11.12 6.60
CA GLN A 71 4.36 10.85 5.25
C GLN A 71 3.88 9.39 5.07
N SER A 72 4.57 8.44 5.69
CA SER A 72 4.19 7.02 5.64
C SER A 72 2.96 6.65 6.49
N PHE A 73 2.44 7.57 7.30
CA PHE A 73 1.35 7.29 8.25
C PHE A 73 0.08 6.77 7.56
N THR A 74 -0.19 7.23 6.34
CA THR A 74 -1.37 6.80 5.59
C THR A 74 -1.44 5.30 5.31
N VAL A 75 -0.30 4.60 5.37
CA VAL A 75 -0.24 3.13 5.25
C VAL A 75 -0.93 2.44 6.43
N ALA A 76 -0.85 3.05 7.62
CA ALA A 76 -1.38 2.48 8.86
C ALA A 76 -2.86 2.76 9.09
N MET A 77 -3.47 3.57 8.23
CA MET A 77 -4.85 3.99 8.43
C MET A 77 -5.83 2.87 8.12
N ASP A 78 -6.83 2.73 8.98
CA ASP A 78 -7.96 1.83 8.75
C ASP A 78 -9.00 2.51 7.85
N TYR A 79 -9.15 1.97 6.64
CA TYR A 79 -10.11 2.44 5.65
C TYR A 79 -11.38 1.56 5.62
N GLY A 80 -11.91 1.19 6.75
CA GLY A 80 -13.13 0.42 6.86
C GLY A 80 -12.91 -1.04 7.33
N HIS A 81 -13.49 -2.02 6.68
CA HIS A 81 -13.58 -3.41 7.17
C HIS A 81 -12.25 -4.19 7.24
N GLY A 82 -11.15 -3.56 7.56
CA GLY A 82 -9.85 -4.21 7.71
C GLY A 82 -9.15 -4.45 6.37
N CYS A 83 -8.51 -5.60 6.22
CA CYS A 83 -7.63 -5.86 5.08
C CYS A 83 -8.33 -5.74 3.73
N HIS A 84 -7.97 -4.73 2.97
CA HIS A 84 -8.25 -4.73 1.55
C HIS A 84 -7.27 -5.65 0.83
N PRO A 85 -7.70 -6.39 -0.20
CA PRO A 85 -6.78 -7.22 -0.96
C PRO A 85 -5.68 -6.35 -1.55
N ALA A 86 -4.45 -6.79 -1.40
CA ALA A 86 -3.28 -6.07 -1.92
C ALA A 86 -3.25 -6.09 -3.46
N CYS A 87 -3.96 -7.02 -4.07
CA CYS A 87 -4.18 -7.07 -5.52
C CYS A 87 -5.64 -7.40 -5.81
N VAL A 88 -6.07 -7.13 -7.04
CA VAL A 88 -7.39 -7.50 -7.55
C VAL A 88 -7.29 -8.74 -8.40
N GLY A 89 -8.38 -9.50 -8.41
CA GLY A 89 -8.44 -10.77 -9.10
C GLY A 89 -7.72 -11.91 -8.37
N LYS A 90 -7.87 -13.09 -8.89
CA LYS A 90 -7.26 -14.30 -8.35
C LYS A 90 -6.41 -14.97 -9.42
N ILE A 91 -5.19 -15.33 -9.05
CA ILE A 91 -4.31 -16.16 -9.86
C ILE A 91 -4.20 -17.48 -9.12
N ALA A 92 -4.76 -18.55 -9.69
CA ALA A 92 -4.82 -19.85 -9.04
C ALA A 92 -3.41 -20.36 -8.67
N GLY A 93 -3.26 -20.85 -7.44
CA GLY A 93 -1.98 -21.39 -6.95
C GLY A 93 -0.90 -20.35 -6.68
N SER A 94 -1.22 -19.05 -6.76
CA SER A 94 -0.25 -17.99 -6.51
C SER A 94 -0.08 -17.66 -5.03
N HIS A 95 1.07 -17.08 -4.72
CA HIS A 95 1.36 -16.47 -3.43
C HIS A 95 1.74 -15.01 -3.63
N LEU A 96 1.13 -14.11 -2.85
CA LEU A 96 1.39 -12.68 -2.94
C LEU A 96 2.65 -12.30 -2.17
N ILE A 97 3.52 -11.54 -2.82
CA ILE A 97 4.71 -10.95 -2.20
C ILE A 97 4.70 -9.44 -2.48
N PHE A 98 4.99 -8.65 -1.47
CA PHE A 98 5.15 -7.21 -1.63
C PHE A 98 6.40 -6.90 -2.45
N GLY A 99 6.23 -6.20 -3.56
CA GLY A 99 7.31 -5.90 -4.51
C GLY A 99 7.94 -4.51 -4.34
N GLY A 100 7.20 -3.57 -3.80
CA GLY A 100 7.66 -2.19 -3.60
C GLY A 100 6.54 -1.17 -3.70
N GLU A 101 6.86 0.06 -3.36
CA GLU A 101 5.97 1.22 -3.47
C GLU A 101 6.74 2.44 -3.96
N GLU A 102 6.04 3.31 -4.67
CA GLU A 102 6.50 4.65 -5.02
C GLU A 102 5.49 5.67 -4.48
N TRP A 103 5.98 6.76 -3.91
CA TRP A 103 5.17 7.76 -3.23
C TRP A 103 5.41 9.15 -3.82
N TRP A 104 4.33 9.84 -4.12
CA TRP A 104 4.35 11.24 -4.52
C TRP A 104 3.56 12.08 -3.49
N PHE A 105 4.21 13.09 -2.93
CA PHE A 105 3.62 13.96 -1.91
C PHE A 105 3.40 15.35 -2.46
N TYR A 106 2.17 15.82 -2.42
CA TYR A 106 1.76 17.10 -3.00
C TYR A 106 1.69 18.24 -1.96
N GLY A 107 2.32 18.07 -0.81
CA GLY A 107 2.57 19.13 0.16
C GLY A 107 1.51 19.33 1.23
N THR A 108 0.37 18.66 1.17
CA THR A 108 -0.64 18.75 2.24
C THR A 108 -0.31 17.74 3.34
N PRO A 109 0.06 18.19 4.56
CA PRO A 109 0.32 17.28 5.67
C PRO A 109 -0.99 16.73 6.26
N VAL A 110 -0.96 15.48 6.71
CA VAL A 110 -2.05 14.89 7.48
C VAL A 110 -1.94 15.37 8.93
N ARG A 111 -3.07 15.76 9.52
CA ARG A 111 -3.16 16.31 10.88
C ARG A 111 -4.15 15.52 11.72
N PRO A 112 -4.06 15.58 13.07
CA PRO A 112 -5.14 15.13 13.92
C PRO A 112 -6.46 15.83 13.57
N GLY A 113 -7.52 15.05 13.41
CA GLY A 113 -8.84 15.51 12.98
C GLY A 113 -9.12 15.36 11.49
N ASP A 114 -8.12 15.11 10.68
CA ASP A 114 -8.34 14.89 9.25
C ASP A 114 -9.03 13.55 8.99
N LYS A 115 -9.99 13.57 8.10
CA LYS A 115 -10.65 12.39 7.59
C LYS A 115 -10.06 12.04 6.24
N LEU A 116 -9.44 10.87 6.12
CA LEU A 116 -8.76 10.45 4.92
C LEU A 116 -9.66 9.59 4.04
N PHE A 117 -9.41 9.66 2.75
CA PHE A 117 -10.09 8.88 1.74
C PHE A 117 -9.05 8.12 0.92
N GLN A 118 -9.33 6.85 0.62
CA GLN A 118 -8.48 6.03 -0.23
C GLN A 118 -9.22 5.63 -1.50
N GLN A 119 -8.57 5.79 -2.63
CA GLN A 119 -8.96 5.20 -3.89
C GLN A 119 -7.82 4.33 -4.42
N ARG A 120 -8.15 3.14 -4.86
CA ARG A 120 -7.22 2.25 -5.58
C ARG A 120 -7.70 2.04 -7.00
N ARG A 121 -6.75 2.03 -7.92
CA ARG A 121 -6.96 1.66 -9.31
C ARG A 121 -5.92 0.61 -9.67
N PHE A 122 -6.35 -0.40 -10.38
CA PHE A 122 -5.46 -1.40 -10.93
C PHE A 122 -5.01 -0.92 -12.33
N ASP A 123 -3.73 -0.61 -12.48
CA ASP A 123 -3.20 -0.09 -13.74
C ASP A 123 -2.82 -1.19 -14.73
N GLY A 124 -2.55 -2.39 -14.23
CA GLY A 124 -2.21 -3.54 -15.04
C GLY A 124 -1.12 -4.41 -14.42
N TYR A 125 -0.53 -5.26 -15.23
CA TYR A 125 0.51 -6.19 -14.80
C TYR A 125 1.51 -6.50 -15.91
N THR A 126 2.64 -7.07 -15.52
CA THR A 126 3.60 -7.73 -16.42
C THR A 126 3.87 -9.13 -15.90
N VAL A 127 4.07 -10.09 -16.80
CA VAL A 127 4.45 -11.47 -16.42
C VAL A 127 5.88 -11.72 -16.83
N SER A 128 6.69 -12.25 -15.92
CA SER A 128 8.07 -12.63 -16.17
C SER A 128 8.37 -13.96 -15.47
N ASP A 129 9.25 -14.74 -16.06
CA ASP A 129 9.78 -15.93 -15.42
C ASP A 129 10.93 -15.55 -14.49
N THR A 130 10.78 -15.82 -13.20
CA THR A 130 11.77 -15.50 -12.19
C THR A 130 12.48 -16.74 -11.68
N LYS A 131 13.76 -16.60 -11.33
CA LYS A 131 14.56 -17.71 -10.77
C LYS A 131 14.02 -18.20 -9.43
N PHE A 132 13.37 -17.31 -8.68
CA PHE A 132 12.85 -17.60 -7.34
C PHE A 132 11.51 -18.33 -7.35
N ALA A 133 10.58 -17.89 -8.19
CA ALA A 133 9.18 -18.31 -8.13
C ALA A 133 8.65 -18.85 -9.47
N GLY A 134 9.48 -18.93 -10.52
CA GLY A 134 9.02 -19.26 -11.86
C GLY A 134 8.14 -18.15 -12.42
N PRO A 135 7.02 -18.49 -13.10
CA PRO A 135 6.09 -17.51 -13.65
C PRO A 135 5.57 -16.59 -12.57
N THR A 136 5.81 -15.29 -12.69
CA THR A 136 5.48 -14.26 -11.69
C THR A 136 4.77 -13.10 -12.37
N ALA A 137 3.60 -12.73 -11.86
CA ALA A 137 2.88 -11.53 -12.27
C ALA A 137 3.24 -10.36 -11.34
N PHE A 138 3.73 -9.27 -11.92
CA PHE A 138 3.97 -8.00 -11.23
C PHE A 138 2.79 -7.08 -11.50
N THR A 139 1.94 -6.90 -10.50
CA THR A 139 0.74 -6.06 -10.58
C THR A 139 1.01 -4.62 -10.11
N ARG A 140 0.36 -3.65 -10.70
CA ARG A 140 0.45 -2.22 -10.35
C ARG A 140 -0.93 -1.62 -10.14
#